data_cba68c487d6cff2baa911515ec059161
#
_entry.id   cba68c487d6cff2baa911515ec059161
#
_cell.length_a   1.000
_cell.length_b   1.000
_cell.length_c   1.000
_cell.angle_alpha   90.00
_cell.angle_beta   90.00
_cell.angle_gamma   90.00
#
_symmetry.space_group_name_H-M   'P 1'
#
loop_
_entity.id
_entity.type
_entity.pdbx_description
1 polymer ?
#
loop_
_entity_poly.entity_id
_entity_poly.type
_entity_poly.pdbx_seq_one_letter_code
_entity_poly.pdbx_strand_id
1 'polypeptide(L)'
;MILTPSQRQEYLSVCRQKAEKLRTLTNELFSYFLVFGKPTPALHLEPLDAGTLLEQMLGEQTADLLERNYQVQTESLTESRLIQVDVQHLRRIFDNLFSNVLKYAEPDRPVTISSSWVGNELHVCISNYVRATAGRVESTKIGLQTCEKLLTSMGGRFLRRQEGGLFTAEVILPAGCPLEAV
;
A
#
# COMPACT_ATOMS: atom_id res chain seq x y z
N MET A 1 -37.25 -4.40 -20.41
CA MET A 1 -36.96 -2.94 -20.39
C MET A 1 -35.49 -2.78 -20.77
N ILE A 2 -35.22 -2.15 -21.93
CA ILE A 2 -33.83 -1.98 -22.43
C ILE A 2 -33.34 -0.63 -21.92
N LEU A 3 -32.23 -0.64 -21.15
CA LEU A 3 -31.63 0.58 -20.63
C LEU A 3 -31.04 1.43 -21.77
N THR A 4 -31.19 2.73 -21.69
CA THR A 4 -30.49 3.66 -22.57
C THR A 4 -28.98 3.65 -22.31
N PRO A 5 -28.13 4.06 -23.26
CA PRO A 5 -26.69 4.13 -23.04
C PRO A 5 -26.30 4.97 -21.81
N SER A 6 -26.98 6.10 -21.59
CA SER A 6 -26.76 6.97 -20.42
C SER A 6 -27.12 6.28 -19.09
N GLN A 7 -28.27 5.61 -19.04
CA GLN A 7 -28.67 4.85 -17.86
C GLN A 7 -27.71 3.70 -17.56
N ARG A 8 -27.20 3.03 -18.61
CA ARG A 8 -26.20 1.96 -18.45
C ARG A 8 -24.90 2.48 -17.84
N GLN A 9 -24.46 3.65 -18.29
CA GLN A 9 -23.23 4.27 -17.78
C GLN A 9 -23.39 4.72 -16.33
N GLU A 10 -24.57 5.26 -15.96
CA GLU A 10 -24.92 5.62 -14.59
C GLU A 10 -24.93 4.38 -13.67
N TYR A 11 -25.59 3.28 -14.08
CA TYR A 11 -25.59 2.04 -13.30
C TYR A 11 -24.20 1.46 -13.13
N LEU A 12 -23.35 1.46 -14.18
CA LEU A 12 -21.97 1.01 -14.08
C LEU A 12 -21.16 1.87 -13.09
N SER A 13 -21.33 3.17 -13.10
CA SER A 13 -20.71 4.09 -12.13
C SER A 13 -21.14 3.78 -10.71
N VAL A 14 -22.44 3.59 -10.46
CA VAL A 14 -22.95 3.21 -9.14
C VAL A 14 -22.43 1.85 -8.69
N CYS A 15 -22.38 0.86 -9.59
CA CYS A 15 -21.82 -0.47 -9.28
C CYS A 15 -20.34 -0.37 -8.89
N ARG A 16 -19.54 0.39 -9.66
CA ARG A 16 -18.13 0.63 -9.36
C ARG A 16 -17.96 1.28 -7.98
N GLN A 17 -18.72 2.31 -7.67
CA GLN A 17 -18.68 3.00 -6.38
C GLN A 17 -19.06 2.06 -5.21
N LYS A 18 -20.08 1.22 -5.39
CA LYS A 18 -20.49 0.25 -4.37
C LYS A 18 -19.44 -0.85 -4.17
N ALA A 19 -18.83 -1.34 -5.25
CA ALA A 19 -17.75 -2.32 -5.19
C ALA A 19 -16.53 -1.76 -4.44
N GLU A 20 -16.13 -0.51 -4.71
CA GLU A 20 -15.05 0.16 -3.98
C GLU A 20 -15.36 0.34 -2.50
N LYS A 21 -16.60 0.75 -2.17
CA LYS A 21 -17.01 0.86 -0.77
C LYS A 21 -16.98 -0.50 -0.06
N LEU A 22 -17.43 -1.57 -0.71
CA LEU A 22 -17.37 -2.92 -0.17
C LEU A 22 -15.92 -3.36 0.07
N ARG A 23 -15.01 -3.13 -0.88
CA ARG A 23 -13.56 -3.39 -0.75
C ARG A 23 -12.99 -2.66 0.46
N THR A 24 -13.31 -1.38 0.63
CA THR A 24 -12.85 -0.59 1.77
C THR A 24 -13.33 -1.17 3.10
N LEU A 25 -14.62 -1.46 3.23
CA LEU A 25 -15.21 -2.05 4.44
C LEU A 25 -14.60 -3.42 4.77
N THR A 26 -14.37 -4.27 3.75
CA THR A 26 -13.74 -5.58 3.93
C THR A 26 -12.31 -5.43 4.44
N ASN A 27 -11.56 -4.47 3.90
CA ASN A 27 -10.19 -4.17 4.33
C ASN A 27 -10.16 -3.63 5.78
N GLU A 28 -11.09 -2.75 6.15
CA GLU A 28 -11.22 -2.24 7.51
C GLU A 28 -11.57 -3.36 8.51
N LEU A 29 -12.54 -4.21 8.16
CA LEU A 29 -12.92 -5.35 8.99
C LEU A 29 -11.77 -6.33 9.19
N PHE A 30 -11.07 -6.68 8.12
CA PHE A 30 -9.90 -7.56 8.21
C PHE A 30 -8.77 -6.91 9.03
N SER A 31 -8.53 -5.61 8.84
CA SER A 31 -7.56 -4.86 9.62
C SER A 31 -7.91 -4.87 11.10
N TYR A 32 -9.18 -4.73 11.42
CA TYR A 32 -9.68 -4.86 12.80
C TYR A 32 -9.37 -6.25 13.38
N PHE A 33 -9.67 -7.32 12.63
CA PHE A 33 -9.38 -8.68 13.08
C PHE A 33 -7.87 -8.94 13.23
N LEU A 34 -7.03 -8.42 12.36
CA LEU A 34 -5.59 -8.54 12.49
C LEU A 34 -5.06 -7.84 13.74
N VAL A 35 -5.60 -6.67 14.06
CA VAL A 35 -5.13 -5.88 15.22
C VAL A 35 -5.67 -6.46 16.54
N PHE A 36 -6.93 -6.87 16.59
CA PHE A 36 -7.63 -7.24 17.82
C PHE A 36 -7.99 -8.72 17.93
N GLY A 37 -7.96 -9.48 16.82
CA GLY A 37 -8.32 -10.88 16.77
C GLY A 37 -7.18 -11.84 17.15
N LYS A 38 -7.55 -13.07 17.41
CA LYS A 38 -6.67 -14.26 17.55
C LYS A 38 -7.26 -15.36 16.66
N PRO A 39 -6.46 -16.11 15.88
CA PRO A 39 -5.03 -16.09 15.62
C PRO A 39 -4.66 -15.28 14.35
N THR A 40 -3.36 -15.01 14.15
CA THR A 40 -2.83 -14.43 12.89
C THR A 40 -3.12 -15.41 11.73
N PRO A 41 -3.60 -14.91 10.56
CA PRO A 41 -3.77 -15.76 9.39
C PRO A 41 -2.50 -16.54 9.06
N ALA A 42 -2.65 -17.73 8.48
CA ALA A 42 -1.51 -18.52 8.04
C ALA A 42 -0.65 -17.68 7.06
N LEU A 43 0.65 -17.65 7.31
CA LEU A 43 1.63 -16.90 6.51
C LEU A 43 2.12 -17.80 5.36
N HIS A 44 1.97 -17.33 4.13
CA HIS A 44 2.44 -18.01 2.93
C HIS A 44 3.60 -17.23 2.30
N LEU A 45 4.82 -17.50 2.77
CA LEU A 45 6.03 -16.87 2.25
C LEU A 45 6.45 -17.53 0.93
N GLU A 46 6.68 -16.71 -0.09
CA GLU A 46 7.18 -17.11 -1.39
C GLU A 46 8.46 -16.32 -1.72
N PRO A 47 9.51 -16.97 -2.28
CA PRO A 47 10.68 -16.27 -2.76
C PRO A 47 10.36 -15.59 -4.09
N LEU A 48 10.41 -14.28 -4.14
CA LEU A 48 10.09 -13.48 -5.33
C LEU A 48 11.17 -12.44 -5.60
N ASP A 49 11.33 -12.09 -6.89
CA ASP A 49 12.17 -10.99 -7.31
C ASP A 49 11.56 -9.66 -6.89
N ALA A 50 12.28 -8.90 -6.06
CA ALA A 50 11.79 -7.66 -5.48
C ALA A 50 11.48 -6.58 -6.54
N GLY A 51 12.31 -6.47 -7.58
CA GLY A 51 12.13 -5.49 -8.65
C GLY A 51 10.84 -5.73 -9.40
N THR A 52 10.65 -6.94 -9.90
CA THR A 52 9.43 -7.33 -10.65
C THR A 52 8.18 -7.17 -9.80
N LEU A 53 8.22 -7.61 -8.54
CA LEU A 53 7.08 -7.51 -7.63
C LEU A 53 6.70 -6.07 -7.33
N LEU A 54 7.68 -5.22 -7.02
CA LEU A 54 7.43 -3.81 -6.72
C LEU A 54 6.98 -3.04 -7.95
N GLU A 55 7.57 -3.29 -9.12
CA GLU A 55 7.15 -2.68 -10.38
C GLU A 55 5.66 -2.93 -10.65
N GLN A 56 5.22 -4.18 -10.48
CA GLN A 56 3.81 -4.53 -10.64
C GLN A 56 2.93 -3.86 -9.58
N MET A 57 3.24 -4.01 -8.29
CA MET A 57 2.38 -3.54 -7.21
C MET A 57 2.33 -2.01 -7.13
N LEU A 58 3.47 -1.33 -7.25
CA LEU A 58 3.53 0.13 -7.18
C LEU A 58 3.06 0.77 -8.49
N GLY A 59 3.24 0.10 -9.63
CA GLY A 59 2.72 0.55 -10.92
C GLY A 59 1.20 0.67 -10.93
N GLU A 60 0.48 -0.33 -10.41
CA GLU A 60 -0.99 -0.29 -10.26
C GLU A 60 -1.43 0.92 -9.41
N GLN A 61 -0.76 1.15 -8.28
CA GLN A 61 -1.08 2.24 -7.36
C GLN A 61 -0.72 3.62 -7.93
N THR A 62 0.41 3.70 -8.64
CA THR A 62 0.83 4.93 -9.33
C THR A 62 -0.16 5.33 -10.41
N ALA A 63 -0.65 4.37 -11.20
CA ALA A 63 -1.66 4.61 -12.22
C ALA A 63 -2.95 5.18 -11.62
N ASP A 64 -3.45 4.64 -10.49
CA ASP A 64 -4.65 5.17 -9.80
C ASP A 64 -4.44 6.60 -9.28
N LEU A 65 -3.25 6.92 -8.76
CA LEU A 65 -2.91 8.29 -8.34
C LEU A 65 -2.90 9.26 -9.51
N LEU A 66 -2.30 8.88 -10.65
CA LEU A 66 -2.24 9.71 -11.85
C LEU A 66 -3.63 9.95 -12.45
N GLU A 67 -4.50 8.92 -12.49
CA GLU A 67 -5.90 9.07 -12.90
C GLU A 67 -6.68 10.07 -12.03
N ARG A 68 -6.27 10.21 -10.76
CA ARG A 68 -6.86 11.17 -9.80
C ARG A 68 -6.15 12.52 -9.79
N ASN A 69 -5.30 12.79 -10.79
CA ASN A 69 -4.53 14.03 -10.96
C ASN A 69 -3.51 14.34 -9.86
N TYR A 70 -3.00 13.32 -9.15
CA TYR A 70 -1.83 13.50 -8.29
C TYR A 70 -0.56 13.55 -9.13
N GLN A 71 0.39 14.37 -8.72
CA GLN A 71 1.76 14.31 -9.23
C GLN A 71 2.50 13.18 -8.51
N VAL A 72 3.13 12.28 -9.26
CA VAL A 72 3.89 11.16 -8.69
C VAL A 72 5.33 11.21 -9.18
N GLN A 73 6.27 11.09 -8.24
CA GLN A 73 7.70 10.95 -8.50
C GLN A 73 8.13 9.56 -8.05
N THR A 74 8.76 8.79 -8.92
CA THR A 74 9.18 7.42 -8.63
C THR A 74 10.69 7.25 -8.80
N GLU A 75 11.31 6.59 -7.83
CA GLU A 75 12.69 6.13 -7.88
C GLU A 75 12.68 4.60 -7.66
N SER A 76 12.95 3.85 -8.73
CA SER A 76 12.91 2.39 -8.72
C SER A 76 14.24 1.79 -8.28
N LEU A 77 14.20 0.50 -7.92
CA LEU A 77 15.40 -0.28 -7.65
C LEU A 77 16.34 -0.29 -8.85
N THR A 78 17.64 -0.10 -8.59
CA THR A 78 18.71 -0.29 -9.57
C THR A 78 19.20 -1.73 -9.64
N GLU A 79 19.00 -2.49 -8.58
CA GLU A 79 19.38 -3.90 -8.45
C GLU A 79 18.20 -4.69 -7.87
N SER A 80 17.87 -5.83 -8.44
CA SER A 80 16.85 -6.72 -7.92
C SER A 80 17.46 -7.93 -7.24
N ARG A 81 16.86 -8.30 -6.10
CA ARG A 81 17.24 -9.47 -5.29
C ARG A 81 15.98 -10.19 -4.86
N LEU A 82 16.12 -11.44 -4.46
CA LEU A 82 15.01 -12.20 -3.89
C LEU A 82 14.63 -11.68 -2.51
N ILE A 83 13.33 -11.63 -2.26
CA ILE A 83 12.72 -11.42 -0.96
C ILE A 83 11.76 -12.56 -0.66
N GLN A 84 11.55 -12.86 0.62
CA GLN A 84 10.53 -13.83 1.03
C GLN A 84 9.33 -13.08 1.61
N VAL A 85 8.20 -13.10 0.90
CA VAL A 85 7.01 -12.35 1.27
C VAL A 85 5.73 -13.13 1.03
N ASP A 86 4.72 -12.81 1.80
CA ASP A 86 3.34 -13.14 1.48
C ASP A 86 2.77 -12.02 0.60
N VAL A 87 2.51 -12.35 -0.67
CA VAL A 87 2.04 -11.38 -1.69
C VAL A 87 0.72 -10.71 -1.28
N GLN A 88 -0.18 -11.45 -0.65
CA GLN A 88 -1.47 -10.91 -0.22
C GLN A 88 -1.29 -9.93 0.95
N HIS A 89 -0.40 -10.26 1.89
CA HIS A 89 -0.06 -9.36 2.98
C HIS A 89 0.63 -8.09 2.47
N LEU A 90 1.59 -8.22 1.54
CA LEU A 90 2.29 -7.07 0.98
C LEU A 90 1.34 -6.17 0.17
N ARG A 91 0.45 -6.75 -0.65
CA ARG A 91 -0.59 -5.99 -1.35
C ARG A 91 -1.46 -5.20 -0.38
N ARG A 92 -1.88 -5.80 0.72
CA ARG A 92 -2.69 -5.14 1.74
C ARG A 92 -1.96 -4.00 2.44
N ILE A 93 -0.65 -4.14 2.66
CA ILE A 93 0.19 -3.06 3.19
C ILE A 93 0.14 -1.86 2.23
N PHE A 94 0.41 -2.08 0.95
CA PHE A 94 0.36 -0.99 -0.03
C PHE A 94 -1.05 -0.39 -0.19
N ASP A 95 -2.10 -1.20 -0.23
CA ASP A 95 -3.49 -0.71 -0.26
C ASP A 95 -3.78 0.23 0.92
N ASN A 96 -3.33 -0.10 2.12
CA ASN A 96 -3.48 0.75 3.31
C ASN A 96 -2.69 2.05 3.17
N LEU A 97 -1.44 2.00 2.69
CA LEU A 97 -0.59 3.17 2.55
C LEU A 97 -1.12 4.11 1.46
N PHE A 98 -1.50 3.60 0.30
CA PHE A 98 -2.05 4.41 -0.78
C PHE A 98 -3.46 4.93 -0.47
N SER A 99 -4.27 4.18 0.25
CA SER A 99 -5.53 4.69 0.81
C SER A 99 -5.30 5.90 1.74
N ASN A 100 -4.23 5.88 2.53
CA ASN A 100 -3.83 7.02 3.35
C ASN A 100 -3.38 8.21 2.48
N VAL A 101 -2.59 7.98 1.44
CA VAL A 101 -2.22 9.02 0.47
C VAL A 101 -3.48 9.68 -0.09
N LEU A 102 -4.43 8.91 -0.61
CA LEU A 102 -5.68 9.45 -1.17
C LEU A 102 -6.52 10.23 -0.16
N LYS A 103 -6.50 9.82 1.11
CA LYS A 103 -7.27 10.50 2.17
C LYS A 103 -6.60 11.80 2.66
N TYR A 104 -5.27 11.83 2.71
CA TYR A 104 -4.56 12.88 3.45
C TYR A 104 -3.58 13.70 2.62
N ALA A 105 -3.12 13.21 1.45
CA ALA A 105 -2.15 13.92 0.65
C ALA A 105 -2.70 15.21 0.05
N GLU A 106 -1.88 16.25 0.01
CA GLU A 106 -2.14 17.52 -0.67
C GLU A 106 -2.05 17.29 -2.20
N PRO A 107 -3.12 17.54 -2.99
CA PRO A 107 -3.13 17.19 -4.42
C PRO A 107 -2.11 17.95 -5.26
N ASP A 108 -1.80 19.20 -4.86
CA ASP A 108 -0.91 20.09 -5.60
C ASP A 108 0.57 19.82 -5.32
N ARG A 109 0.87 18.85 -4.48
CA ARG A 109 2.23 18.44 -4.13
C ARG A 109 2.50 17.00 -4.53
N PRO A 110 3.73 16.69 -4.97
CA PRO A 110 4.05 15.34 -5.42
C PRO A 110 3.98 14.32 -4.29
N VAL A 111 3.50 13.13 -4.64
CA VAL A 111 3.69 11.89 -3.89
C VAL A 111 4.98 11.27 -4.38
N THR A 112 5.92 11.03 -3.49
CA THR A 112 7.20 10.40 -3.83
C THR A 112 7.18 8.94 -3.41
N ILE A 113 7.55 8.06 -4.32
CA ILE A 113 7.67 6.61 -4.09
C ILE A 113 9.10 6.23 -4.45
N SER A 114 9.86 5.72 -3.51
CA SER A 114 11.23 5.28 -3.75
C SER A 114 11.49 3.89 -3.19
N SER A 115 12.35 3.14 -3.85
CA SER A 115 12.81 1.84 -3.38
C SER A 115 14.32 1.70 -3.51
N SER A 116 14.96 1.12 -2.51
CA SER A 116 16.41 0.96 -2.47
C SER A 116 16.82 -0.21 -1.57
N TRP A 117 18.03 -0.71 -1.79
CA TRP A 117 18.67 -1.66 -0.89
C TRP A 117 19.60 -0.95 0.08
N VAL A 118 19.44 -1.22 1.36
CA VAL A 118 20.34 -0.77 2.42
C VAL A 118 20.93 -2.02 3.09
N GLY A 119 22.16 -2.37 2.70
CA GLY A 119 22.75 -3.64 3.09
C GLY A 119 21.92 -4.82 2.56
N ASN A 120 21.36 -5.61 3.48
CA ASN A 120 20.51 -6.78 3.15
C ASN A 120 19.03 -6.52 3.41
N GLU A 121 18.59 -5.26 3.39
CA GLU A 121 17.20 -4.88 3.60
C GLU A 121 16.69 -4.08 2.40
N LEU A 122 15.50 -4.44 1.93
CA LEU A 122 14.74 -3.69 0.96
C LEU A 122 13.97 -2.60 1.69
N HIS A 123 14.19 -1.35 1.30
CA HIS A 123 13.48 -0.19 1.80
C HIS A 123 12.55 0.35 0.71
N VAL A 124 11.26 0.47 1.02
CA VAL A 124 10.26 1.11 0.15
C VAL A 124 9.65 2.27 0.91
N CYS A 125 9.88 3.49 0.42
CA CYS A 125 9.41 4.72 1.03
C CYS A 125 8.28 5.35 0.21
N ILE A 126 7.20 5.75 0.89
CA ILE A 126 6.09 6.51 0.32
C ILE A 126 5.96 7.79 1.13
N SER A 127 6.11 8.93 0.46
CA SER A 127 6.06 10.25 1.11
C SER A 127 5.04 11.15 0.44
N ASN A 128 4.32 11.91 1.24
CA ASN A 128 3.38 12.92 0.76
C ASN A 128 3.23 14.08 1.75
N TYR A 129 2.92 15.26 1.24
CA TYR A 129 2.51 16.38 2.10
C TYR A 129 1.07 16.20 2.55
N VAL A 130 0.81 16.50 3.83
CA VAL A 130 -0.50 16.32 4.45
C VAL A 130 -1.32 17.61 4.33
N ARG A 131 -2.56 17.49 3.87
CA ARG A 131 -3.49 18.64 3.75
C ARG A 131 -3.70 19.32 5.11
N ALA A 132 -3.74 20.63 5.13
CA ALA A 132 -4.01 21.40 6.35
C ALA A 132 -5.36 21.03 7.01
N THR A 133 -6.33 20.54 6.23
CA THR A 133 -7.66 20.12 6.71
C THR A 133 -7.73 18.66 7.16
N ALA A 134 -6.65 17.90 7.06
CA ALA A 134 -6.62 16.46 7.37
C ALA A 134 -6.92 16.15 8.84
N GLY A 135 -6.74 17.12 9.75
CA GLY A 135 -7.09 16.95 11.17
C GLY A 135 -8.58 16.76 11.47
N ARG A 136 -9.46 16.92 10.47
CA ARG A 136 -10.91 16.67 10.57
C ARG A 136 -11.32 15.27 10.09
N VAL A 137 -10.41 14.50 9.50
CA VAL A 137 -10.66 13.14 9.05
C VAL A 137 -10.36 12.19 10.21
N GLU A 138 -11.37 11.49 10.70
CA GLU A 138 -11.19 10.46 11.72
C GLU A 138 -10.25 9.37 11.21
N SER A 139 -9.02 9.37 11.72
CA SER A 139 -8.05 8.31 11.45
C SER A 139 -8.18 7.25 12.54
N THR A 140 -8.67 6.07 12.18
CA THR A 140 -8.74 4.94 13.12
C THR A 140 -7.37 4.39 13.50
N LYS A 141 -6.29 4.85 12.86
CA LYS A 141 -4.90 4.34 12.99
C LYS A 141 -4.76 2.83 12.74
N ILE A 142 -5.87 2.12 12.51
CA ILE A 142 -5.93 0.67 12.32
C ILE A 142 -5.12 0.26 11.08
N GLY A 143 -5.21 1.01 9.98
CA GLY A 143 -4.48 0.70 8.75
C GLY A 143 -2.95 0.65 8.94
N LEU A 144 -2.39 1.62 9.68
CA LEU A 144 -0.94 1.65 9.95
C LEU A 144 -0.52 0.57 10.95
N GLN A 145 -1.35 0.26 11.94
CA GLN A 145 -1.12 -0.87 12.86
C GLN A 145 -1.18 -2.21 12.12
N THR A 146 -2.05 -2.31 11.11
CA THR A 146 -2.12 -3.47 10.22
C THR A 146 -0.82 -3.64 9.43
N CYS A 147 -0.28 -2.55 8.84
CA CYS A 147 1.00 -2.57 8.15
C CYS A 147 2.13 -3.08 9.07
N GLU A 148 2.20 -2.57 10.29
CA GLU A 148 3.19 -2.97 11.29
C GLU A 148 3.10 -4.47 11.61
N LYS A 149 1.88 -4.98 11.89
CA LYS A 149 1.67 -6.40 12.18
C LYS A 149 2.01 -7.32 11.01
N LEU A 150 1.54 -6.97 9.81
CA LEU A 150 1.82 -7.78 8.61
C LEU A 150 3.30 -7.80 8.27
N LEU A 151 4.00 -6.67 8.36
CA LEU A 151 5.45 -6.62 8.14
C LEU A 151 6.21 -7.43 9.17
N THR A 152 5.87 -7.28 10.46
CA THR A 152 6.48 -8.06 11.53
C THR A 152 6.31 -9.56 11.31
N SER A 153 5.15 -10.03 10.83
CA SER A 153 4.93 -11.45 10.53
C SER A 153 5.82 -11.97 9.40
N MET A 154 6.26 -11.11 8.49
CA MET A 154 7.19 -11.42 7.39
C MET A 154 8.66 -11.15 7.75
N GLY A 155 8.96 -10.87 9.03
CA GLY A 155 10.31 -10.51 9.47
C GLY A 155 10.76 -9.10 9.10
N GLY A 156 9.85 -8.29 8.58
CA GLY A 156 10.08 -6.90 8.20
C GLY A 156 9.77 -5.90 9.32
N ARG A 157 9.92 -4.62 9.00
CA ARG A 157 9.65 -3.50 9.91
C ARG A 157 8.88 -2.40 9.18
N PHE A 158 8.08 -1.66 9.95
CA PHE A 158 7.36 -0.48 9.49
C PHE A 158 7.81 0.75 10.25
N LEU A 159 8.27 1.77 9.54
CA LEU A 159 8.62 3.05 10.12
C LEU A 159 7.70 4.15 9.55
N ARG A 160 7.41 5.14 10.36
CA ARG A 160 6.66 6.32 9.94
C ARG A 160 7.22 7.57 10.60
N ARG A 161 7.25 8.66 9.85
CA ARG A 161 7.71 9.95 10.31
C ARG A 161 6.82 11.04 9.73
N GLN A 162 6.63 12.10 10.49
CA GLN A 162 5.94 13.31 10.02
C GLN A 162 6.70 14.53 10.52
N GLU A 163 7.23 15.29 9.57
CA GLU A 163 8.01 16.51 9.84
C GLU A 163 7.67 17.59 8.82
N GLY A 164 7.44 18.83 9.28
CA GLY A 164 7.17 19.97 8.40
C GLY A 164 5.98 19.78 7.43
N GLY A 165 4.99 18.98 7.83
CA GLY A 165 3.85 18.64 6.98
C GLY A 165 4.09 17.46 6.02
N LEU A 166 5.33 16.98 5.88
CA LEU A 166 5.67 15.80 5.10
C LEU A 166 5.45 14.54 5.96
N PHE A 167 4.61 13.63 5.49
CA PHE A 167 4.46 12.30 6.04
C PHE A 167 5.25 11.30 5.21
N THR A 168 6.01 10.43 5.85
CA THR A 168 6.77 9.36 5.24
C THR A 168 6.42 8.04 5.92
N ALA A 169 6.04 7.05 5.11
CA ALA A 169 5.87 5.66 5.50
C ALA A 169 6.97 4.83 4.84
N GLU A 170 7.64 4.01 5.61
CA GLU A 170 8.75 3.17 5.14
C GLU A 170 8.48 1.70 5.48
N VAL A 171 8.46 0.88 4.46
CA VAL A 171 8.34 -0.58 4.50
C VAL A 171 9.74 -1.16 4.35
N ILE A 172 10.17 -1.96 5.34
CA ILE A 172 11.48 -2.59 5.34
C ILE A 172 11.29 -4.10 5.38
N LEU A 173 11.89 -4.80 4.40
CA LEU A 173 11.84 -6.25 4.27
C LEU A 173 13.27 -6.82 4.18
N PRO A 174 13.56 -7.93 4.85
CA PRO A 174 14.86 -8.59 4.69
C PRO A 174 14.98 -9.19 3.29
N ALA A 175 16.20 -9.18 2.72
CA ALA A 175 16.48 -9.98 1.53
C ALA A 175 16.22 -11.46 1.85
N GLY A 176 15.66 -12.19 0.89
CA GLY A 176 15.55 -13.63 0.97
C GLY A 176 16.94 -14.27 0.96
N CYS A 177 17.12 -15.32 1.74
CA CYS A 177 18.30 -16.15 1.58
C CYS A 177 18.23 -16.81 0.19
N PRO A 178 19.31 -16.80 -0.63
CA PRO A 178 19.33 -17.65 -1.81
C PRO A 178 18.98 -19.07 -1.35
N LEU A 179 18.02 -19.71 -2.01
CA LEU A 179 17.75 -21.12 -1.81
C LEU A 179 19.10 -21.83 -1.97
N GLU A 180 19.66 -22.36 -0.89
CA GLU A 180 20.78 -23.30 -1.01
C GLU A 180 20.30 -24.38 -1.97
N ALA A 181 20.95 -24.45 -3.15
CA ALA A 181 20.69 -25.50 -4.11
C ALA A 181 21.03 -26.82 -3.43
N VAL A 182 19.98 -27.60 -3.09
CA VAL A 182 20.08 -28.99 -2.66
C VAL A 182 20.36 -29.87 -3.85
#